data_22b2b59ffbe975b7f01c850b47800b3b
#
_entry.id   22b2b59ffbe975b7f01c850b47800b3b
#
_cell.length_a   1.000
_cell.length_b   1.000
_cell.length_c   1.000
_cell.angle_alpha   90.00
_cell.angle_beta   90.00
_cell.angle_gamma   90.00
#
_symmetry.space_group_name_H-M   'P 1'
#
loop_
_entity.id
_entity.type
_entity.pdbx_description
1 polymer ?
#
loop_
_entity_poly.entity_id
_entity_poly.type
_entity_poly.pdbx_seq_one_letter_code
_entity_poly.pdbx_strand_id
1 'polypeptide(L)'
;MGCLTDSPIFVSAEVSSLLEMKFYKVDTNYLNELRQIDRRVPFNKEFVGKTKKTRPYIGIMLSIEGIDYLVPLTSNKGKRTSYVNMPIFDKNNEKIAYLLINNMIPVPEQYRSAINMNGILMTDPLYYDLLMNEINYLRPNKDSIKKRCKDVRAVKVKSEHRIAITEATANYCLDLLELEKIYNSKK
;
A
#
# COMPACT_ATOMS: atom_id res chain seq x y z
N MET A 1 -24.95 38.98 31.46
CA MET A 1 -24.03 38.97 30.30
C MET A 1 -22.96 37.93 30.61
N GLY A 2 -23.13 36.73 30.11
CA GLY A 2 -22.19 35.63 30.24
C GLY A 2 -21.53 35.35 28.90
N CYS A 3 -20.22 35.59 28.81
CA CYS A 3 -19.41 35.21 27.64
C CYS A 3 -19.28 33.69 27.61
N LEU A 4 -19.81 33.11 26.55
CA LEU A 4 -19.48 31.75 26.13
C LEU A 4 -18.10 31.79 25.45
N THR A 5 -17.10 31.23 26.09
CA THR A 5 -15.78 30.98 25.52
C THR A 5 -15.87 29.76 24.65
N ASP A 6 -15.90 29.95 23.33
CA ASP A 6 -15.71 28.87 22.36
C ASP A 6 -14.30 28.29 22.53
N SER A 7 -14.21 27.09 23.10
CA SER A 7 -12.97 26.32 23.11
C SER A 7 -12.75 25.75 21.69
N PRO A 8 -11.58 25.93 21.07
CA PRO A 8 -11.28 25.30 19.79
C PRO A 8 -11.23 23.79 19.99
N ILE A 9 -12.02 23.06 19.23
CA ILE A 9 -11.98 21.60 19.15
C ILE A 9 -10.61 21.22 18.57
N PHE A 10 -9.70 20.80 19.44
CA PHE A 10 -8.45 20.14 19.03
C PHE A 10 -8.82 18.78 18.41
N VAL A 11 -9.01 18.76 17.11
CA VAL A 11 -9.03 17.49 16.34
C VAL A 11 -7.61 16.96 16.41
N SER A 12 -7.39 15.89 17.18
CA SER A 12 -6.07 15.31 17.37
C SER A 12 -5.49 14.89 16.00
N ALA A 13 -4.16 15.01 15.85
CA ALA A 13 -3.45 14.61 14.63
C ALA A 13 -3.75 13.15 14.21
N GLU A 14 -4.13 12.28 15.16
CA GLU A 14 -4.59 10.91 14.91
C GLU A 14 -5.92 10.85 14.16
N VAL A 15 -6.89 11.71 14.47
CA VAL A 15 -8.17 11.78 13.77
C VAL A 15 -7.97 12.30 12.34
N SER A 16 -7.06 13.25 12.12
CA SER A 16 -6.68 13.72 10.79
C SER A 16 -6.01 12.61 9.97
N SER A 17 -5.17 11.76 10.58
CA SER A 17 -4.52 10.65 9.88
C SER A 17 -5.48 9.50 9.51
N LEU A 18 -6.63 9.38 10.20
CA LEU A 18 -7.67 8.40 9.91
C LEU A 18 -8.47 8.74 8.66
N LEU A 19 -8.55 10.02 8.28
CA LEU A 19 -9.33 10.50 7.13
C LEU A 19 -8.56 10.49 5.79
N GLU A 20 -7.24 10.34 5.78
CA GLU A 20 -6.42 10.53 4.57
C GLU A 20 -5.64 9.29 4.12
N MET A 21 -6.33 8.15 3.92
CA MET A 21 -5.71 7.09 3.12
C MET A 21 -5.64 7.56 1.68
N LYS A 22 -4.41 7.69 1.15
CA LYS A 22 -4.10 8.13 -0.21
C LYS A 22 -3.36 7.03 -0.96
N PHE A 23 -3.44 7.07 -2.27
CA PHE A 23 -2.58 6.25 -3.12
C PHE A 23 -1.26 6.98 -3.42
N TYR A 24 -0.20 6.19 -3.49
CA TYR A 24 1.14 6.65 -3.81
C TYR A 24 1.72 5.84 -4.96
N LYS A 25 2.57 6.47 -5.74
CA LYS A 25 3.50 5.83 -6.67
C LYS A 25 4.92 5.93 -6.12
N VAL A 26 5.77 5.02 -6.54
CA VAL A 26 7.18 4.94 -6.13
C VAL A 26 8.07 5.32 -7.30
N ASP A 27 9.19 5.98 -6.99
CA ASP A 27 10.23 6.31 -7.96
C ASP A 27 10.77 5.04 -8.64
N THR A 28 10.94 5.11 -9.97
CA THR A 28 11.35 3.95 -10.78
C THR A 28 12.78 3.51 -10.47
N ASN A 29 13.70 4.45 -10.21
CA ASN A 29 15.09 4.12 -9.91
C ASN A 29 15.19 3.41 -8.55
N TYR A 30 14.41 3.88 -7.55
CA TYR A 30 14.32 3.22 -6.26
C TYR A 30 13.75 1.80 -6.38
N LEU A 31 12.68 1.60 -7.16
CA LEU A 31 12.16 0.26 -7.43
C LEU A 31 13.21 -0.64 -8.08
N ASN A 32 13.99 -0.12 -9.03
CA ASN A 32 15.04 -0.86 -9.69
C ASN A 32 16.16 -1.25 -8.71
N GLU A 33 16.51 -0.37 -7.76
CA GLU A 33 17.47 -0.66 -6.70
C GLU A 33 16.97 -1.81 -5.80
N LEU A 34 15.73 -1.75 -5.33
CA LEU A 34 15.13 -2.84 -4.54
C LEU A 34 15.09 -4.18 -5.32
N ARG A 35 14.91 -4.12 -6.65
CA ARG A 35 14.89 -5.31 -7.52
C ARG A 35 16.26 -5.99 -7.68
N GLN A 36 17.36 -5.31 -7.39
CA GLN A 36 18.68 -5.96 -7.31
C GLN A 36 18.76 -6.93 -6.13
N ILE A 37 17.99 -6.63 -5.06
CA ILE A 37 17.92 -7.46 -3.85
C ILE A 37 16.89 -8.58 -4.04
N ASP A 38 15.67 -8.23 -4.44
CA ASP A 38 14.61 -9.21 -4.68
C ASP A 38 13.89 -8.93 -6.01
N ARG A 39 14.13 -9.76 -7.02
CA ARG A 39 13.54 -9.62 -8.37
C ARG A 39 12.02 -9.69 -8.39
N ARG A 40 11.39 -10.14 -7.31
CA ARG A 40 9.93 -10.18 -7.15
C ARG A 40 9.34 -8.81 -6.81
N VAL A 41 10.17 -7.82 -6.42
CA VAL A 41 9.71 -6.43 -6.25
C VAL A 41 9.07 -5.97 -7.56
N PRO A 42 7.81 -5.50 -7.52
CA PRO A 42 7.13 -5.03 -8.71
C PRO A 42 7.84 -3.82 -9.34
N PHE A 43 7.61 -3.61 -10.62
CA PHE A 43 8.18 -2.48 -11.35
C PHE A 43 7.12 -1.78 -12.19
N ASN A 44 7.37 -0.51 -12.49
CA ASN A 44 6.56 0.24 -13.43
C ASN A 44 6.81 -0.35 -14.83
N LYS A 45 5.81 -0.98 -15.43
CA LYS A 45 5.90 -1.43 -16.80
C LYS A 45 5.74 -0.23 -17.73
N GLU A 46 6.83 0.27 -18.25
CA GLU A 46 6.80 1.16 -19.42
C GLU A 46 6.48 0.29 -20.64
N PHE A 47 5.25 0.36 -21.12
CA PHE A 47 4.92 -0.24 -22.40
C PHE A 47 5.36 0.71 -23.51
N VAL A 48 6.51 0.43 -24.11
CA VAL A 48 6.91 1.03 -25.37
C VAL A 48 6.05 0.39 -26.47
N GLY A 49 5.06 1.13 -26.96
CA GLY A 49 4.29 0.75 -28.15
C GLY A 49 2.78 0.65 -27.95
N LYS A 50 2.08 1.45 -28.74
CA LYS A 50 0.64 1.45 -29.14
C LYS A 50 -0.40 0.99 -28.09
N THR A 51 -1.12 1.95 -27.55
CA THR A 51 -2.51 1.90 -27.03
C THR A 51 -2.83 1.34 -25.66
N LYS A 52 -1.91 0.88 -24.82
CA LYS A 52 -2.21 0.61 -23.42
C LYS A 52 -1.65 1.70 -22.54
N LYS A 53 -2.53 2.53 -21.94
CA LYS A 53 -2.16 3.48 -20.89
C LYS A 53 -1.39 2.70 -19.80
N THR A 54 -0.12 3.04 -19.61
CA THR A 54 0.69 2.48 -18.51
C THR A 54 0.10 2.94 -17.20
N ARG A 55 -0.48 2.02 -16.44
CA ARG A 55 -0.89 2.31 -15.07
C ARG A 55 0.34 2.23 -14.20
N PRO A 56 0.67 3.28 -13.44
CA PRO A 56 1.79 3.24 -12.52
C PRO A 56 1.54 2.18 -11.44
N TYR A 57 2.63 1.63 -10.94
CA TYR A 57 2.59 0.80 -9.74
C TYR A 57 2.19 1.67 -8.54
N ILE A 58 1.01 1.44 -7.99
CA ILE A 58 0.44 2.22 -6.91
C ILE A 58 0.14 1.35 -5.70
N GLY A 59 0.11 1.98 -4.53
CA GLY A 59 -0.25 1.34 -3.27
C GLY A 59 -0.66 2.36 -2.22
N ILE A 60 -1.06 1.84 -1.07
CA ILE A 60 -1.29 2.64 0.13
C ILE A 60 -0.04 2.65 1.00
N MET A 61 0.18 3.74 1.74
CA MET A 61 1.29 3.84 2.70
C MET A 61 0.82 3.48 4.11
N LEU A 62 1.64 2.69 4.81
CA LEU A 62 1.44 2.33 6.22
C LEU A 62 2.77 2.42 6.96
N SER A 63 2.79 3.12 8.10
CA SER A 63 3.96 3.13 8.98
C SER A 63 3.86 1.99 9.99
N ILE A 64 4.92 1.18 10.06
CA ILE A 64 5.04 0.02 10.96
C ILE A 64 6.39 0.10 11.65
N GLU A 65 6.38 0.33 12.96
CA GLU A 65 7.59 0.42 13.79
C GLU A 65 8.65 1.39 13.23
N GLY A 66 8.20 2.55 12.75
CA GLY A 66 9.06 3.62 12.24
C GLY A 66 9.55 3.44 10.81
N ILE A 67 9.10 2.39 10.11
CA ILE A 67 9.36 2.16 8.68
C ILE A 67 8.07 2.36 7.91
N ASP A 68 8.15 3.14 6.84
CA ASP A 68 7.02 3.40 5.95
C ASP A 68 7.01 2.38 4.81
N TYR A 69 5.93 1.62 4.70
CA TYR A 69 5.74 0.61 3.67
C TYR A 69 4.68 1.04 2.68
N LEU A 70 5.00 0.89 1.40
CA LEU A 70 3.98 0.87 0.35
C LEU A 70 3.45 -0.56 0.23
N VAL A 71 2.12 -0.70 0.37
CA VAL A 71 1.40 -1.96 0.13
C VAL A 71 0.69 -1.84 -1.20
N PRO A 72 1.12 -2.59 -2.23
CA PRO A 72 0.63 -2.38 -3.58
C PRO A 72 -0.73 -3.01 -3.85
N LEU A 73 -1.40 -2.48 -4.88
CA LEU A 73 -2.66 -3.00 -5.40
C LEU A 73 -2.50 -3.65 -6.77
N THR A 74 -3.40 -4.57 -7.08
CA THR A 74 -3.50 -5.15 -8.41
C THR A 74 -4.94 -5.41 -8.79
N SER A 75 -5.33 -4.99 -10.00
CA SER A 75 -6.63 -5.33 -10.61
C SER A 75 -6.69 -6.76 -11.17
N ASN A 76 -5.60 -7.53 -11.10
CA ASN A 76 -5.60 -8.92 -11.51
C ASN A 76 -6.41 -9.76 -10.51
N LYS A 77 -7.60 -10.19 -10.94
CA LYS A 77 -8.58 -10.94 -10.12
C LYS A 77 -8.27 -12.44 -9.99
N GLY A 78 -7.14 -12.93 -10.49
CA GLY A 78 -6.72 -14.33 -10.40
C GLY A 78 -6.73 -14.87 -8.97
N LYS A 79 -6.79 -16.20 -8.80
CA LYS A 79 -6.80 -16.83 -7.47
C LYS A 79 -5.53 -16.49 -6.71
N ARG A 80 -5.67 -15.71 -5.65
CA ARG A 80 -4.62 -15.37 -4.69
C ARG A 80 -5.11 -15.77 -3.30
N THR A 81 -5.06 -17.05 -3.03
CA THR A 81 -5.52 -17.63 -1.77
C THR A 81 -4.39 -17.62 -0.75
N SER A 82 -4.11 -16.47 -0.15
CA SER A 82 -3.27 -16.47 1.04
C SER A 82 -3.90 -15.54 2.09
N TYR A 83 -3.76 -15.89 3.35
CA TYR A 83 -4.14 -15.03 4.49
C TYR A 83 -3.54 -13.61 4.36
N VAL A 84 -2.37 -13.51 3.74
CA VAL A 84 -1.61 -12.27 3.65
C VAL A 84 -2.27 -11.28 2.69
N ASN A 85 -2.66 -11.72 1.49
CA ASN A 85 -3.27 -10.84 0.50
C ASN A 85 -4.76 -10.63 0.77
N MET A 86 -5.23 -9.39 0.61
CA MET A 86 -6.61 -9.02 0.92
C MET A 86 -7.38 -8.73 -0.36
N PRO A 87 -8.47 -9.46 -0.67
CA PRO A 87 -9.36 -9.10 -1.76
C PRO A 87 -10.07 -7.78 -1.43
N ILE A 88 -10.28 -6.97 -2.46
CA ILE A 88 -11.00 -5.70 -2.38
C ILE A 88 -12.31 -5.87 -3.15
N PHE A 89 -13.41 -5.46 -2.51
CA PHE A 89 -14.75 -5.58 -3.08
C PHE A 89 -15.35 -4.19 -3.28
N ASP A 90 -16.17 -4.05 -4.29
CA ASP A 90 -16.97 -2.86 -4.51
C ASP A 90 -18.27 -2.88 -3.67
N LYS A 91 -19.12 -1.85 -3.86
CA LYS A 91 -20.42 -1.72 -3.18
C LYS A 91 -21.41 -2.84 -3.51
N ASN A 92 -21.23 -3.54 -4.62
CA ASN A 92 -22.05 -4.68 -5.06
C ASN A 92 -21.51 -6.03 -4.56
N ASN A 93 -20.47 -5.99 -3.70
CA ASN A 93 -19.73 -7.16 -3.23
C ASN A 93 -19.03 -7.94 -4.37
N GLU A 94 -18.72 -7.26 -5.47
CA GLU A 94 -17.90 -7.84 -6.53
C GLU A 94 -16.43 -7.59 -6.26
N LYS A 95 -15.61 -8.64 -6.41
CA LYS A 95 -14.16 -8.51 -6.25
C LYS A 95 -13.57 -7.70 -7.40
N ILE A 96 -12.97 -6.56 -7.08
CA ILE A 96 -12.40 -5.62 -8.05
C ILE A 96 -10.87 -5.62 -8.09
N ALA A 97 -10.20 -5.93 -6.98
CA ALA A 97 -8.75 -5.86 -6.86
C ALA A 97 -8.23 -6.77 -5.72
N TYR A 98 -6.91 -6.76 -5.54
CA TYR A 98 -6.24 -7.26 -4.33
C TYR A 98 -5.24 -6.24 -3.80
N LEU A 99 -5.17 -6.13 -2.48
CA LEU A 99 -4.06 -5.54 -1.76
C LEU A 99 -3.01 -6.63 -1.52
N LEU A 100 -1.78 -6.41 -2.01
CA LEU A 100 -0.71 -7.42 -2.01
C LEU A 100 0.26 -7.19 -0.85
N ILE A 101 -0.10 -7.65 0.35
CA ILE A 101 0.74 -7.49 1.54
C ILE A 101 2.04 -8.32 1.43
N ASN A 102 2.00 -9.45 0.72
CA ASN A 102 3.21 -10.23 0.44
C ASN A 102 4.26 -9.48 -0.42
N ASN A 103 3.83 -8.44 -1.12
CA ASN A 103 4.65 -7.60 -1.99
C ASN A 103 4.86 -6.20 -1.42
N MET A 104 4.60 -5.97 -0.13
CA MET A 104 4.87 -4.67 0.49
C MET A 104 6.37 -4.38 0.47
N ILE A 105 6.72 -3.12 0.24
CA ILE A 105 8.10 -2.64 0.16
C ILE A 105 8.30 -1.43 1.07
N PRO A 106 9.44 -1.31 1.75
CA PRO A 106 9.77 -0.10 2.51
C PRO A 106 10.11 1.03 1.54
N VAL A 107 9.54 2.25 1.74
CA VAL A 107 9.74 3.39 0.83
C VAL A 107 9.93 4.67 1.62
N PRO A 108 11.14 5.27 1.61
CA PRO A 108 11.38 6.58 2.21
C PRO A 108 10.58 7.69 1.54
N GLU A 109 10.33 8.78 2.24
CA GLU A 109 9.45 9.86 1.80
C GLU A 109 9.88 10.47 0.45
N GLN A 110 11.18 10.67 0.24
CA GLN A 110 11.73 11.26 -0.98
C GLN A 110 11.55 10.40 -2.25
N TYR A 111 11.22 9.11 -2.11
CA TYR A 111 11.00 8.18 -3.23
C TYR A 111 9.54 7.87 -3.50
N ARG A 112 8.61 8.60 -2.86
CA ARG A 112 7.17 8.42 -3.07
C ARG A 112 6.49 9.73 -3.43
N SER A 113 5.43 9.67 -4.21
CA SER A 113 4.57 10.81 -4.49
C SER A 113 3.10 10.40 -4.47
N ALA A 114 2.25 11.24 -3.87
CA ALA A 114 0.81 11.00 -3.86
C ALA A 114 0.24 11.06 -5.28
N ILE A 115 -0.74 10.21 -5.54
CA ILE A 115 -1.47 10.21 -6.81
C ILE A 115 -2.38 11.42 -6.87
N ASN A 116 -2.30 12.17 -7.98
CA ASN A 116 -3.23 13.27 -8.27
C ASN A 116 -4.57 12.72 -8.72
N MET A 117 -5.48 12.50 -7.77
CA MET A 117 -6.82 11.95 -8.05
C MET A 117 -7.64 12.88 -8.97
N ASN A 118 -7.52 14.21 -8.81
CA ASN A 118 -8.24 15.16 -9.67
C ASN A 118 -7.75 15.07 -11.12
N GLY A 119 -6.44 14.92 -11.33
CA GLY A 119 -5.87 14.71 -12.66
C GLY A 119 -6.38 13.41 -13.30
N ILE A 120 -6.52 12.33 -12.52
CA ILE A 120 -7.09 11.06 -13.02
C ILE A 120 -8.56 11.24 -13.37
N LEU A 121 -9.36 11.90 -12.54
CA LEU A 121 -10.77 12.17 -12.83
C LEU A 121 -10.96 12.85 -14.18
N MET A 122 -10.09 13.81 -14.52
CA MET A 122 -10.17 14.56 -15.78
C MET A 122 -9.72 13.75 -17.01
N THR A 123 -8.82 12.78 -16.84
CA THR A 123 -8.20 12.05 -17.95
C THR A 123 -8.68 10.62 -18.11
N ASP A 124 -9.12 9.96 -17.03
CA ASP A 124 -9.60 8.57 -16.99
C ASP A 124 -10.63 8.38 -15.87
N PRO A 125 -11.88 8.87 -16.06
CA PRO A 125 -12.92 8.77 -15.03
C PRO A 125 -13.19 7.35 -14.56
N LEU A 126 -13.12 6.35 -15.46
CA LEU A 126 -13.32 4.94 -15.09
C LEU A 126 -12.22 4.43 -14.16
N TYR A 127 -10.99 4.87 -14.37
CA TYR A 127 -9.90 4.54 -13.47
C TYR A 127 -10.02 5.27 -12.12
N TYR A 128 -10.49 6.51 -12.14
CA TYR A 128 -10.82 7.24 -10.91
C TYR A 128 -11.87 6.50 -10.07
N ASP A 129 -12.97 6.06 -10.70
CA ASP A 129 -14.03 5.32 -10.01
C ASP A 129 -13.52 3.99 -9.42
N LEU A 130 -12.65 3.28 -10.14
CA LEU A 130 -12.00 2.09 -9.62
C LEU A 130 -11.19 2.40 -8.35
N LEU A 131 -10.34 3.43 -8.38
CA LEU A 131 -9.53 3.84 -7.24
C LEU A 131 -10.39 4.31 -6.06
N MET A 132 -11.49 5.01 -6.32
CA MET A 132 -12.44 5.44 -5.28
C MET A 132 -13.12 4.24 -4.62
N ASN A 133 -13.53 3.23 -5.37
CA ASN A 133 -14.09 2.00 -4.82
C ASN A 133 -13.05 1.25 -3.97
N GLU A 134 -11.81 1.14 -4.46
CA GLU A 134 -10.71 0.51 -3.72
C GLU A 134 -10.44 1.23 -2.38
N ILE A 135 -10.32 2.56 -2.38
CA ILE A 135 -9.99 3.31 -1.16
C ILE A 135 -11.15 3.30 -0.15
N ASN A 136 -12.39 3.31 -0.64
CA ASN A 136 -13.58 3.22 0.22
C ASN A 136 -13.67 1.85 0.92
N TYR A 137 -13.22 0.78 0.26
CA TYR A 137 -13.09 -0.54 0.90
C TYR A 137 -11.91 -0.60 1.88
N LEU A 138 -10.78 0.01 1.56
CA LEU A 138 -9.56 -0.08 2.36
C LEU A 138 -9.64 0.73 3.67
N ARG A 139 -10.30 1.89 3.67
CA ARG A 139 -10.38 2.78 4.84
C ARG A 139 -10.93 2.10 6.11
N PRO A 140 -12.11 1.47 6.08
CA PRO A 140 -12.65 0.79 7.26
C PRO A 140 -11.85 -0.47 7.65
N ASN A 141 -11.04 -1.00 6.74
CA ASN A 141 -10.22 -2.19 6.96
C ASN A 141 -8.77 -1.87 7.41
N LYS A 142 -8.44 -0.59 7.65
CA LYS A 142 -7.07 -0.11 7.93
C LYS A 142 -6.38 -0.89 9.05
N ASP A 143 -7.05 -1.14 10.14
CA ASP A 143 -6.46 -1.84 11.30
C ASP A 143 -6.18 -3.31 11.00
N SER A 144 -7.08 -3.98 10.28
CA SER A 144 -6.87 -5.35 9.80
C SER A 144 -5.67 -5.43 8.84
N ILE A 145 -5.56 -4.47 7.92
CA ILE A 145 -4.44 -4.37 7.00
C ILE A 145 -3.14 -4.16 7.77
N LYS A 146 -3.12 -3.19 8.69
CA LYS A 146 -1.94 -2.89 9.51
C LYS A 146 -1.50 -4.10 10.34
N LYS A 147 -2.46 -4.84 10.92
CA LYS A 147 -2.17 -6.09 11.65
C LYS A 147 -1.49 -7.11 10.76
N ARG A 148 -2.04 -7.40 9.57
CA ARG A 148 -1.46 -8.37 8.62
C ARG A 148 -0.06 -7.96 8.17
N CYS A 149 0.16 -6.67 7.89
CA CYS A 149 1.49 -6.15 7.55
C CYS A 149 2.50 -6.33 8.69
N LYS A 150 2.08 -6.07 9.95
CA LYS A 150 2.90 -6.33 11.14
C LYS A 150 3.25 -7.82 11.28
N ASP A 151 2.29 -8.72 11.05
CA ASP A 151 2.51 -10.17 11.12
C ASP A 151 3.52 -10.63 10.06
N VAL A 152 3.41 -10.13 8.82
CA VAL A 152 4.39 -10.43 7.77
C VAL A 152 5.77 -9.90 8.13
N ARG A 153 5.87 -8.67 8.60
CA ARG A 153 7.15 -8.10 9.02
C ARG A 153 7.77 -8.87 10.19
N ALA A 154 6.99 -9.25 11.19
CA ALA A 154 7.45 -10.03 12.33
C ALA A 154 8.09 -11.37 11.88
N VAL A 155 7.47 -12.06 10.94
CA VAL A 155 8.01 -13.30 10.38
C VAL A 155 9.26 -13.05 9.53
N LYS A 156 9.25 -12.03 8.65
CA LYS A 156 10.30 -11.83 7.64
C LYS A 156 11.53 -11.09 8.18
N VAL A 157 11.36 -10.23 9.18
CA VAL A 157 12.44 -9.38 9.70
C VAL A 157 12.91 -9.86 11.08
N LYS A 158 11.98 -10.29 11.93
CA LYS A 158 12.28 -10.70 13.31
C LYS A 158 12.35 -12.21 13.50
N SER A 159 12.08 -12.99 12.46
CA SER A 159 11.98 -14.47 12.53
C SER A 159 10.99 -14.97 13.58
N GLU A 160 9.96 -14.16 13.89
CA GLU A 160 8.94 -14.52 14.85
C GLU A 160 7.93 -15.50 14.24
N HIS A 161 7.49 -16.47 15.03
CA HIS A 161 6.41 -17.36 14.61
C HIS A 161 5.05 -16.64 14.67
N ARG A 162 4.23 -16.75 13.62
CA ARG A 162 2.86 -16.27 13.55
C ARG A 162 1.96 -17.37 12.99
N ILE A 163 0.99 -17.85 13.77
CA ILE A 163 0.09 -18.95 13.39
C ILE A 163 -0.60 -18.72 12.03
N ALA A 164 -0.95 -17.45 11.73
CA ALA A 164 -1.62 -17.10 10.49
C ALA A 164 -0.70 -17.07 9.26
N ILE A 165 0.63 -17.18 9.44
CA ILE A 165 1.61 -17.12 8.35
C ILE A 165 2.41 -18.42 8.36
N THR A 166 2.01 -19.35 7.49
CA THR A 166 2.73 -20.60 7.28
C THR A 166 4.07 -20.32 6.59
N GLU A 167 5.01 -21.27 6.67
CA GLU A 167 6.28 -21.22 5.97
C GLU A 167 6.10 -21.00 4.45
N ALA A 168 5.16 -21.71 3.83
CA ALA A 168 4.82 -21.55 2.42
C ALA A 168 4.38 -20.09 2.13
N THR A 169 3.55 -19.50 3.00
CA THR A 169 3.12 -18.09 2.85
C THR A 169 4.30 -17.13 3.04
N ALA A 170 5.17 -17.37 4.02
CA ALA A 170 6.36 -16.55 4.26
C ALA A 170 7.32 -16.58 3.06
N ASN A 171 7.46 -17.71 2.37
CA ASN A 171 8.31 -17.86 1.18
C ASN A 171 7.79 -17.06 -0.03
N TYR A 172 6.49 -16.76 -0.10
CA TYR A 172 5.91 -15.86 -1.12
C TYR A 172 6.10 -14.37 -0.79
N CYS A 173 6.41 -14.02 0.47
CA CYS A 173 6.68 -12.64 0.84
C CYS A 173 8.08 -12.21 0.38
N LEU A 174 8.22 -10.93 0.05
CA LEU A 174 9.53 -10.35 -0.30
C LEU A 174 10.51 -10.48 0.87
N ASP A 175 11.78 -10.35 0.58
CA ASP A 175 12.85 -10.34 1.58
C ASP A 175 12.92 -8.97 2.28
N LEU A 176 11.97 -8.75 3.20
CA LEU A 176 11.85 -7.47 3.89
C LEU A 176 13.08 -7.12 4.72
N LEU A 177 13.80 -8.11 5.25
CA LEU A 177 15.01 -7.85 6.03
C LEU A 177 16.07 -7.12 5.20
N GLU A 178 16.33 -7.61 4.00
CA GLU A 178 17.30 -7.00 3.10
C GLU A 178 16.78 -5.68 2.51
N LEU A 179 15.48 -5.60 2.18
CA LEU A 179 14.87 -4.36 1.67
C LEU A 179 14.88 -3.23 2.72
N GLU A 180 14.70 -3.55 4.02
CA GLU A 180 14.80 -2.56 5.11
C GLU A 180 16.22 -2.01 5.29
N LYS A 181 17.26 -2.77 4.96
CA LYS A 181 18.65 -2.25 4.97
C LYS A 181 18.82 -1.11 3.95
N ILE A 182 18.24 -1.28 2.74
CA ILE A 182 18.27 -0.23 1.71
C ILE A 182 17.47 1.00 2.20
N TYR A 183 16.25 0.80 2.75
CA TYR A 183 15.46 1.89 3.33
C TYR A 183 16.25 2.68 4.36
N ASN A 184 16.90 2.01 5.31
CA ASN A 184 17.66 2.66 6.39
C ASN A 184 18.90 3.39 5.88
N SER A 185 19.52 2.93 4.79
CA SER A 185 20.66 3.62 4.17
C SER A 185 20.28 4.88 3.41
N LYS A 186 18.99 5.08 3.11
CA LYS A 186 18.45 6.23 2.38
C LYS A 186 17.69 7.23 3.27
N LYS A 187 17.50 6.92 4.54
CA LYS A 187 16.84 7.78 5.52
C LYS A 187 17.81 8.78 6.12
#